data_be2c67e4e6e80ac13b8de945a183fea2
#
_entry.id   be2c67e4e6e80ac13b8de945a183fea2
#
_cell.length_a   1.000
_cell.length_b   1.000
_cell.length_c   1.000
_cell.angle_alpha   90.00
_cell.angle_beta   90.00
_cell.angle_gamma   90.00
#
_symmetry.space_group_name_H-M   'P 1'
#
loop_
_entity.id
_entity.type
_entity.pdbx_description
1 polymer ?
#
loop_
_entity_poly.entity_id
_entity_poly.type
_entity_poly.pdbx_seq_one_letter_code
_entity_poly.pdbx_strand_id
1 'polypeptide(L)'
;MAFNLNSETRKLRTPENSALTFGRRDIPIRKVDLEGTTLGEANMDGTISLDESVDENSPLGRQVVSHEKSHIEDIESGKAAYNDEWVEWEGAKYPRSNGKIKYNGTWYVEGSNALPWEKKAVRAENREYYA
;
A
#
# COMPACT_ATOMS: atom_id res chain seq x y z
N MET A 1 9.01 -1.93 2.51
CA MET A 1 7.83 -1.66 1.74
C MET A 1 6.62 -1.73 2.59
N ALA A 2 6.27 -0.67 3.12
CA ALA A 2 5.19 -0.63 4.03
C ALA A 2 3.94 -0.18 3.33
N PHE A 3 2.82 -0.58 3.83
CA PHE A 3 1.56 -0.01 3.44
C PHE A 3 1.53 1.36 4.07
N ASN A 4 1.70 2.37 3.29
CA ASN A 4 1.75 3.72 3.81
C ASN A 4 0.34 4.25 3.90
N LEU A 5 -0.12 4.44 5.13
CA LEU A 5 -1.48 4.87 5.35
C LEU A 5 -1.64 6.37 5.39
N ASN A 6 -0.54 7.10 5.42
CA ASN A 6 -0.63 8.54 5.44
C ASN A 6 -0.69 9.03 4.02
N SER A 7 -1.78 8.83 3.39
CA SER A 7 -1.87 9.09 1.98
C SER A 7 -2.79 10.23 1.62
N GLU A 8 -3.25 10.99 2.60
CA GLU A 8 -4.16 12.06 2.29
C GLU A 8 -3.60 12.97 1.23
N THR A 9 -2.40 13.45 1.45
CA THR A 9 -1.77 14.32 0.49
C THR A 9 -1.52 13.60 -0.81
N ARG A 10 -1.14 12.35 -0.72
CA ARG A 10 -0.82 11.60 -1.93
C ARG A 10 -2.04 11.32 -2.75
N LYS A 11 -3.16 11.11 -2.12
CA LYS A 11 -4.38 10.90 -2.86
C LYS A 11 -4.72 12.13 -3.69
N LEU A 12 -4.41 13.30 -3.16
CA LEU A 12 -4.68 14.51 -3.89
C LEU A 12 -3.72 14.70 -5.05
N ARG A 13 -2.64 13.95 -5.05
CA ARG A 13 -1.68 14.03 -6.12
C ARG A 13 -1.99 13.06 -7.23
N THR A 14 -3.15 12.48 -7.22
CA THR A 14 -3.53 11.58 -8.26
C THR A 14 -3.47 12.29 -9.56
N PRO A 15 -2.63 11.92 -10.44
CA PRO A 15 -2.52 12.58 -11.71
C PRO A 15 -3.72 12.29 -12.51
N GLU A 16 -4.24 13.28 -13.01
CA GLU A 16 -5.36 13.14 -13.82
C GLU A 16 -5.03 12.35 -15.02
N ASN A 17 -3.79 12.23 -15.30
CA ASN A 17 -3.49 11.51 -16.46
C ASN A 17 -2.80 10.26 -16.22
N SER A 18 -3.01 9.71 -15.18
CA SER A 18 -2.49 8.45 -14.97
C SER A 18 -3.12 7.60 -15.95
N ALA A 19 -3.32 7.99 -17.04
CA ALA A 19 -3.94 7.38 -18.00
C ALA A 19 -3.39 6.17 -18.44
N LEU A 20 -3.37 5.30 -17.79
CA LEU A 20 -2.87 4.13 -18.19
C LEU A 20 -3.89 3.38 -18.84
N THR A 21 -3.57 2.74 -19.81
CA THR A 21 -4.41 1.81 -20.33
C THR A 21 -4.04 0.54 -19.82
N PHE A 22 -4.90 -0.21 -19.38
CA PHE A 22 -4.51 -1.39 -18.76
C PHE A 22 -5.61 -2.37 -18.96
N GLY A 23 -5.34 -3.59 -18.86
CA GLY A 23 -6.27 -4.66 -18.94
C GLY A 23 -7.14 -4.58 -17.74
N ARG A 24 -8.18 -5.32 -17.70
CA ARG A 24 -9.13 -5.19 -16.66
C ARG A 24 -8.60 -5.44 -15.29
N ARG A 25 -7.52 -6.10 -15.16
CA ARG A 25 -6.98 -6.34 -13.87
C ARG A 25 -5.84 -5.48 -13.52
N ASP A 26 -5.38 -4.65 -14.44
CA ASP A 26 -4.20 -3.85 -14.18
C ASP A 26 -4.55 -2.74 -13.22
N ILE A 27 -3.65 -2.44 -12.33
CA ILE A 27 -3.82 -1.40 -11.36
C ILE A 27 -2.98 -0.22 -11.81
N PRO A 28 -3.53 0.98 -11.86
CA PRO A 28 -2.74 2.13 -12.27
C PRO A 28 -1.60 2.37 -11.29
N ILE A 29 -0.41 2.56 -11.84
CA ILE A 29 0.78 2.83 -11.06
C ILE A 29 1.31 4.18 -11.48
N ARG A 30 1.59 5.05 -10.51
CA ARG A 30 2.14 6.34 -10.82
C ARG A 30 3.41 6.53 -10.07
N LYS A 31 4.36 7.19 -10.73
CA LYS A 31 5.65 7.49 -10.12
C LYS A 31 5.55 8.85 -9.45
N VAL A 32 5.86 8.90 -8.17
CA VAL A 32 5.82 10.12 -7.41
C VAL A 32 7.01 10.15 -6.47
N ASP A 33 7.29 11.32 -5.92
CA ASP A 33 8.34 11.44 -4.92
C ASP A 33 7.74 11.11 -3.57
N LEU A 34 8.01 9.92 -3.07
CA LEU A 34 7.56 9.49 -1.76
C LEU A 34 8.60 9.85 -0.73
N GLU A 35 8.14 10.31 0.42
CA GLU A 35 9.06 10.79 1.42
C GLU A 35 9.74 9.66 2.19
N GLY A 36 10.91 9.97 2.71
CA GLY A 36 11.62 9.04 3.55
C GLY A 36 12.03 7.80 2.79
N THR A 37 11.88 6.68 3.40
CA THR A 37 12.28 5.41 2.80
C THR A 37 11.10 4.66 2.20
N THR A 38 9.97 5.31 2.03
CA THR A 38 8.79 4.66 1.47
C THR A 38 8.99 4.42 -0.01
N LEU A 39 8.82 3.20 -0.44
CA LEU A 39 9.01 2.82 -1.83
C LEU A 39 7.70 2.69 -2.59
N GLY A 40 6.61 2.44 -1.91
CA GLY A 40 5.31 2.32 -2.56
C GLY A 40 4.18 2.56 -1.58
N GLU A 41 3.02 2.89 -2.12
CA GLU A 41 1.80 3.11 -1.35
C GLU A 41 0.62 2.56 -2.10
N ALA A 42 -0.27 1.90 -1.38
CA ALA A 42 -1.56 1.52 -1.93
C ALA A 42 -2.55 2.59 -1.53
N ASN A 43 -3.28 3.12 -2.46
CA ASN A 43 -4.19 4.23 -2.23
C ASN A 43 -5.64 3.76 -2.19
N MET A 44 -6.46 4.49 -1.43
CA MET A 44 -7.88 4.11 -1.31
C MET A 44 -8.64 4.24 -2.61
N ASP A 45 -8.11 4.96 -3.57
CA ASP A 45 -8.76 5.06 -4.88
C ASP A 45 -8.39 3.91 -5.81
N GLY A 46 -7.66 2.93 -5.31
CA GLY A 46 -7.33 1.75 -6.12
C GLY A 46 -6.04 1.88 -6.91
N THR A 47 -5.28 2.94 -6.70
CA THR A 47 -4.04 3.11 -7.43
C THR A 47 -2.85 2.83 -6.55
N ILE A 48 -1.70 2.63 -7.16
CA ILE A 48 -0.44 2.43 -6.45
C ILE A 48 0.47 3.60 -6.79
N SER A 49 1.05 4.22 -5.74
CA SER A 49 2.10 5.20 -5.93
C SER A 49 3.44 4.49 -5.73
N LEU A 50 4.36 4.70 -6.66
CA LEU A 50 5.67 4.08 -6.60
C LEU A 50 6.69 5.20 -6.56
N ASP A 51 7.66 5.10 -5.65
CA ASP A 51 8.65 6.16 -5.57
C ASP A 51 9.38 6.26 -6.88
N GLU A 52 9.70 7.49 -7.28
CA GLU A 52 10.28 7.70 -8.60
C GLU A 52 11.65 7.07 -8.72
N SER A 53 12.31 6.75 -7.63
CA SER A 53 13.61 6.07 -7.67
C SER A 53 13.49 4.60 -8.01
N VAL A 54 12.29 4.05 -8.02
CA VAL A 54 12.09 2.62 -8.21
C VAL A 54 11.67 2.34 -9.65
N ASP A 55 12.40 1.45 -10.30
CA ASP A 55 12.03 1.00 -11.64
C ASP A 55 11.04 -0.14 -11.49
N GLU A 56 9.82 0.04 -11.95
CA GLU A 56 8.79 -0.97 -11.75
C GLU A 56 9.11 -2.28 -12.47
N ASN A 57 10.01 -2.27 -13.44
CA ASN A 57 10.38 -3.47 -14.14
C ASN A 57 11.58 -4.18 -13.51
N SER A 58 12.18 -3.60 -12.48
CA SER A 58 13.28 -4.24 -11.77
C SER A 58 12.74 -5.28 -10.81
N PRO A 59 13.60 -6.18 -10.34
CA PRO A 59 13.17 -7.15 -9.33
C PRO A 59 12.60 -6.47 -8.08
N LEU A 60 13.24 -5.41 -7.62
CA LEU A 60 12.74 -4.67 -6.47
C LEU A 60 11.38 -4.05 -6.78
N GLY A 61 11.27 -3.44 -7.96
CA GLY A 61 10.01 -2.79 -8.33
C GLY A 61 8.87 -3.80 -8.38
N ARG A 62 9.11 -4.98 -8.91
CA ARG A 62 8.07 -6.01 -8.96
C ARG A 62 7.66 -6.46 -7.57
N GLN A 63 8.62 -6.56 -6.64
CA GLN A 63 8.30 -6.90 -5.27
C GLN A 63 7.46 -5.81 -4.61
N VAL A 64 7.84 -4.54 -4.80
CA VAL A 64 7.10 -3.42 -4.23
C VAL A 64 5.68 -3.43 -4.77
N VAL A 65 5.53 -3.57 -6.06
CA VAL A 65 4.21 -3.56 -6.68
C VAL A 65 3.37 -4.73 -6.17
N SER A 66 3.95 -5.92 -6.04
CA SER A 66 3.21 -7.06 -5.52
C SER A 66 2.74 -6.84 -4.10
N HIS A 67 3.57 -6.21 -3.29
CA HIS A 67 3.20 -5.87 -1.92
C HIS A 67 1.98 -4.93 -1.93
N GLU A 68 2.07 -3.86 -2.71
CA GLU A 68 0.99 -2.89 -2.73
C GLU A 68 -0.28 -3.44 -3.39
N LYS A 69 -0.14 -4.31 -4.38
CA LYS A 69 -1.30 -4.94 -4.98
C LYS A 69 -2.08 -5.77 -3.98
N SER A 70 -1.40 -6.40 -3.05
CA SER A 70 -2.08 -7.15 -2.00
C SER A 70 -2.99 -6.23 -1.20
N HIS A 71 -2.52 -5.02 -0.88
CA HIS A 71 -3.34 -4.05 -0.17
C HIS A 71 -4.50 -3.57 -1.04
N ILE A 72 -4.26 -3.35 -2.32
CA ILE A 72 -5.34 -2.90 -3.22
C ILE A 72 -6.45 -3.94 -3.29
N GLU A 73 -6.08 -5.21 -3.38
CA GLU A 73 -7.09 -6.27 -3.41
C GLU A 73 -7.94 -6.26 -2.15
N ASP A 74 -7.32 -6.02 -1.01
CA ASP A 74 -8.06 -5.96 0.25
C ASP A 74 -8.95 -4.73 0.30
N ILE A 75 -8.49 -3.61 -0.23
CA ILE A 75 -9.29 -2.39 -0.27
C ILE A 75 -10.49 -2.58 -1.20
N GLU A 76 -10.26 -3.12 -2.37
CA GLU A 76 -11.32 -3.28 -3.34
C GLU A 76 -12.36 -4.29 -2.93
N SER A 77 -11.96 -5.30 -2.19
CA SER A 77 -12.90 -6.31 -1.72
C SER A 77 -13.64 -5.87 -0.46
N GLY A 78 -13.30 -4.73 0.08
CA GLY A 78 -13.94 -4.25 1.31
C GLY A 78 -13.34 -4.83 2.56
N LYS A 79 -12.26 -5.61 2.43
CA LYS A 79 -11.64 -6.23 3.60
C LYS A 79 -10.81 -5.22 4.38
N ALA A 80 -10.29 -4.22 3.72
CA ALA A 80 -9.46 -3.20 4.34
C ALA A 80 -9.91 -1.81 3.92
N ALA A 81 -9.75 -0.85 4.82
CA ALA A 81 -9.94 0.56 4.50
C ALA A 81 -9.12 1.37 5.49
N TYR A 82 -8.83 2.61 5.17
CA TYR A 82 -8.10 3.43 6.11
C TYR A 82 -8.33 4.91 5.86
N ASN A 83 -8.09 5.68 6.92
CA ASN A 83 -8.02 7.13 6.81
C ASN A 83 -6.94 7.58 7.80
N ASP A 84 -6.91 8.86 8.13
CA ASP A 84 -5.85 9.37 9.02
C ASP A 84 -6.00 8.90 10.45
N GLU A 85 -7.16 8.43 10.84
CA GLU A 85 -7.44 8.11 12.22
C GLU A 85 -7.51 6.62 12.54
N TRP A 86 -7.72 5.79 11.55
CA TRP A 86 -7.86 4.36 11.79
C TRP A 86 -7.57 3.54 10.53
N VAL A 87 -7.31 2.27 10.79
CA VAL A 87 -7.26 1.25 9.74
C VAL A 87 -8.37 0.26 10.06
N GLU A 88 -9.13 -0.10 9.05
CA GLU A 88 -10.16 -1.12 9.21
C GLU A 88 -9.68 -2.39 8.55
N TRP A 89 -9.83 -3.49 9.25
CA TRP A 89 -9.45 -4.79 8.75
C TRP A 89 -10.49 -5.80 9.20
N GLU A 90 -11.12 -6.44 8.22
CA GLU A 90 -12.12 -7.47 8.47
C GLU A 90 -13.20 -7.00 9.44
N GLY A 91 -13.64 -5.79 9.26
CA GLY A 91 -14.74 -5.23 10.03
C GLY A 91 -14.35 -4.57 11.34
N ALA A 92 -13.11 -4.67 11.76
CA ALA A 92 -12.67 -4.04 13.00
C ALA A 92 -11.79 -2.84 12.68
N LYS A 93 -11.91 -1.79 13.47
CA LYS A 93 -11.12 -0.58 13.30
C LYS A 93 -10.03 -0.51 14.34
N TYR A 94 -8.85 -0.16 13.89
CA TYR A 94 -7.69 -0.06 14.74
C TYR A 94 -7.16 1.36 14.71
N PRO A 95 -6.94 1.99 15.86
CA PRO A 95 -6.50 3.39 15.88
C PRO A 95 -5.16 3.60 15.21
N ARG A 96 -5.01 4.74 14.57
CA ARG A 96 -3.82 5.11 13.88
C ARG A 96 -3.37 6.47 14.37
N SER A 97 -2.10 6.59 14.73
CA SER A 97 -1.57 7.85 15.24
C SER A 97 -0.06 7.86 15.13
N ASN A 98 0.47 8.97 14.66
CA ASN A 98 1.93 9.18 14.62
C ASN A 98 2.69 8.07 13.92
N GLY A 99 2.15 7.59 12.82
CA GLY A 99 2.81 6.54 12.03
C GLY A 99 2.75 5.17 12.66
N LYS A 100 1.83 4.98 13.60
CA LYS A 100 1.66 3.69 14.26
C LYS A 100 0.21 3.28 14.27
N ILE A 101 -0.02 1.99 14.41
CA ILE A 101 -1.36 1.42 14.47
C ILE A 101 -1.47 0.59 15.73
N LYS A 102 -2.54 0.80 16.48
CA LYS A 102 -2.77 0.03 17.69
C LYS A 102 -3.54 -1.22 17.34
N TYR A 103 -2.86 -2.35 17.38
CA TYR A 103 -3.46 -3.62 17.04
C TYR A 103 -3.41 -4.54 18.25
N ASN A 104 -4.57 -4.98 18.69
CA ASN A 104 -4.69 -5.85 19.86
C ASN A 104 -3.94 -5.30 21.07
N GLY A 105 -4.09 -3.99 21.29
CA GLY A 105 -3.55 -3.36 22.49
C GLY A 105 -2.10 -2.89 22.38
N THR A 106 -1.44 -3.16 21.27
CA THR A 106 -0.04 -2.77 21.10
C THR A 106 0.10 -1.85 19.91
N TRP A 107 0.90 -0.82 20.06
CA TRP A 107 1.19 0.10 18.96
C TRP A 107 2.33 -0.46 18.12
N TYR A 108 2.08 -0.62 16.83
CA TYR A 108 3.10 -1.08 15.88
C TYR A 108 3.33 -0.01 14.85
N VAL A 109 4.55 0.10 14.37
CA VAL A 109 4.84 1.01 13.26
C VAL A 109 4.06 0.56 12.03
N GLU A 110 3.54 1.50 11.25
CA GLU A 110 2.88 1.15 10.00
C GLU A 110 3.83 0.35 9.15
N GLY A 111 3.32 -0.68 8.52
CA GLY A 111 4.16 -1.55 7.72
C GLY A 111 4.74 -2.72 8.50
N SER A 112 4.54 -2.74 9.82
CA SER A 112 5.05 -3.84 10.62
C SER A 112 4.46 -5.17 10.19
N ASN A 113 5.33 -6.17 10.10
CA ASN A 113 4.92 -7.50 9.73
C ASN A 113 4.06 -8.18 10.80
N ALA A 114 3.89 -7.54 11.95
CA ALA A 114 2.98 -8.04 12.97
C ALA A 114 1.52 -7.76 12.62
N LEU A 115 1.28 -6.84 11.70
CA LEU A 115 -0.08 -6.50 11.29
C LEU A 115 -0.54 -7.50 10.23
N PRO A 116 -1.76 -8.02 10.33
CA PRO A 116 -2.17 -9.11 9.43
C PRO A 116 -2.17 -8.70 7.95
N TRP A 117 -2.54 -7.47 7.65
CA TRP A 117 -2.54 -7.02 6.25
C TRP A 117 -1.13 -6.88 5.71
N GLU A 118 -0.15 -6.56 6.57
CA GLU A 118 1.23 -6.48 6.12
C GLU A 118 1.84 -7.86 5.98
N LYS A 119 1.48 -8.77 6.87
CA LYS A 119 1.95 -10.14 6.78
C LYS A 119 1.52 -10.77 5.46
N LYS A 120 0.29 -10.48 5.06
CA LYS A 120 -0.23 -10.99 3.79
C LYS A 120 0.52 -10.36 2.61
N ALA A 121 0.80 -9.06 2.70
CA ALA A 121 1.50 -8.37 1.62
C ALA A 121 2.94 -8.83 1.48
N VAL A 122 3.59 -9.13 2.60
CA VAL A 122 4.94 -9.64 2.56
C VAL A 122 4.98 -11.02 1.90
N ARG A 123 3.96 -11.83 2.12
CA ARG A 123 3.89 -13.11 1.42
C ARG A 123 3.77 -12.90 -0.08
N ALA A 124 3.02 -11.88 -0.49
CA ALA A 124 2.87 -11.59 -1.91
C ALA A 124 4.20 -11.17 -2.53
N GLU A 125 4.95 -10.30 -1.85
CA GLU A 125 6.22 -9.86 -2.38
C GLU A 125 7.24 -11.00 -2.42
N ASN A 126 7.17 -11.91 -1.45
CA ASN A 126 8.07 -13.05 -1.44
C ASN A 126 7.77 -14.01 -2.59
N ARG A 127 6.52 -14.19 -2.93
CA ARG A 127 6.17 -15.01 -4.07
C ARG A 127 6.77 -14.41 -5.35
N GLU A 128 6.74 -13.09 -5.46
CA GLU A 128 7.31 -12.43 -6.62
C GLU A 128 8.83 -12.63 -6.67
N TYR A 129 9.47 -12.56 -5.51
CA TYR A 129 10.91 -12.69 -5.43
C TYR A 129 11.38 -14.07 -5.89
N TYR A 130 10.61 -15.10 -5.56
CA TYR A 130 10.99 -16.47 -5.89
C TYR A 130 10.32 -17.00 -7.16
N ALA A 131 9.62 -16.14 -7.87
CA ALA A 131 8.87 -16.55 -9.06
C ALA A 131 9.79 -16.88 -10.27
#